data_dc877771fe08196766087e21f043f50d
#
_entry.id   dc877771fe08196766087e21f043f50d
#
_cell.length_a   1.000
_cell.length_b   1.000
_cell.length_c   1.000
_cell.angle_alpha   90.00
_cell.angle_beta   90.00
_cell.angle_gamma   90.00
#
_symmetry.space_group_name_H-M   'P 1'
#
loop_
_entity.id
_entity.type
_entity.pdbx_description
1 polymer ?
#
loop_
_entity_poly.entity_id
_entity_poly.type
_entity_poly.pdbx_seq_one_letter_code
_entity_poly.pdbx_strand_id
1 'polypeptide(L)'
;PDGRLKMSIERLLRQSVMPDRILLEVLYENPIDREIPEIYMDKRIEVRYTPKEEYDQAGSRDAILRELDSDIVIFMVQTAIPQNRYLVEKLTEPFKEERTAVVYGRHMTDDECSPIECCVRQFNYPPKGMTKSLEDTGKLGIRTFFNSNVCAAYRRSAYLETEGFGKRMIAGEDMLAARRLLEKGWQTVYAPEAEILYYRNDNLRELWKRNFDIG
;
A
#
# COMPACT_ATOMS: atom_id res chain seq x y z
N PRO A 1 -13.07 -3.71 -14.35
CA PRO A 1 -12.68 -3.83 -12.93
C PRO A 1 -13.39 -5.04 -12.34
N ASP A 2 -12.68 -5.87 -11.59
CA ASP A 2 -13.32 -6.98 -10.92
C ASP A 2 -14.17 -6.49 -9.74
N GLY A 3 -15.05 -7.35 -9.20
CA GLY A 3 -15.92 -6.97 -8.09
C GLY A 3 -15.18 -6.53 -6.81
N ARG A 4 -13.88 -6.82 -6.70
CA ARG A 4 -13.04 -6.46 -5.55
C ARG A 4 -12.80 -4.96 -5.45
N LEU A 5 -12.54 -4.28 -6.56
CA LEU A 5 -12.38 -2.82 -6.56
C LEU A 5 -13.65 -2.12 -6.10
N LYS A 6 -14.82 -2.55 -6.61
CA LYS A 6 -16.11 -2.04 -6.17
C LYS A 6 -16.29 -2.19 -4.65
N MET A 7 -16.06 -3.41 -4.14
CA MET A 7 -16.16 -3.71 -2.72
C MET A 7 -15.18 -2.89 -1.87
N SER A 8 -13.95 -2.72 -2.35
CA SER A 8 -12.94 -1.92 -1.66
C SER A 8 -13.39 -0.46 -1.52
N ILE A 9 -13.88 0.15 -2.60
CA ILE A 9 -14.37 1.53 -2.59
C ILE A 9 -15.59 1.69 -1.68
N GLU A 10 -16.58 0.80 -1.77
CA GLU A 10 -17.75 0.83 -0.90
C GLU A 10 -17.36 0.77 0.58
N ARG A 11 -16.35 -0.03 0.94
CA ARG A 11 -15.85 -0.12 2.31
C ARG A 11 -15.02 1.09 2.71
N LEU A 12 -14.25 1.68 1.80
CA LEU A 12 -13.52 2.93 2.05
C LEU A 12 -14.46 4.11 2.30
N LEU A 13 -15.59 4.16 1.60
CA LEU A 13 -16.62 5.18 1.79
C LEU A 13 -17.44 5.02 3.10
N ARG A 14 -17.18 3.97 3.88
CA ARG A 14 -17.86 3.67 5.18
C ARG A 14 -16.89 3.57 6.35
N GLN A 15 -15.70 4.13 6.22
CA GLN A 15 -14.69 4.10 7.29
C GLN A 15 -15.08 5.00 8.48
N SER A 16 -14.61 4.66 9.70
CA SER A 16 -14.79 5.47 10.92
C SER A 16 -14.09 6.83 10.79
N VAL A 17 -12.90 6.84 10.19
CA VAL A 17 -12.21 8.03 9.73
C VAL A 17 -12.33 8.05 8.23
N MET A 18 -13.05 9.03 7.71
CA MET A 18 -13.34 9.13 6.28
C MET A 18 -12.12 9.71 5.55
N PRO A 19 -11.71 9.12 4.41
CA PRO A 19 -10.76 9.80 3.55
C PRO A 19 -11.39 11.06 2.94
N ASP A 20 -10.63 12.15 2.93
CA ASP A 20 -11.08 13.41 2.31
C ASP A 20 -11.18 13.27 0.79
N ARG A 21 -10.30 12.44 0.21
CA ARG A 21 -10.18 12.22 -1.22
C ARG A 21 -9.75 10.78 -1.51
N ILE A 22 -10.30 10.18 -2.55
CA ILE A 22 -9.92 8.89 -3.09
C ILE A 22 -9.51 9.09 -4.54
N LEU A 23 -8.23 8.91 -4.84
CA LEU A 23 -7.71 8.99 -6.20
C LEU A 23 -7.61 7.58 -6.79
N LEU A 24 -8.33 7.34 -7.88
CA LEU A 24 -8.27 6.11 -8.67
C LEU A 24 -7.37 6.32 -9.88
N GLU A 25 -6.25 5.63 -9.94
CA GLU A 25 -5.43 5.58 -11.14
C GLU A 25 -5.88 4.41 -12.02
N VAL A 26 -6.48 4.75 -13.15
CA VAL A 26 -7.03 3.78 -14.10
C VAL A 26 -6.10 3.67 -15.30
N LEU A 27 -5.55 2.46 -15.49
CA LEU A 27 -4.71 2.17 -16.65
C LEU A 27 -5.59 1.77 -17.83
N TYR A 28 -5.33 2.35 -18.99
CA TYR A 28 -6.05 2.06 -20.21
C TYR A 28 -5.11 1.72 -21.37
N GLU A 29 -5.55 0.83 -22.26
CA GLU A 29 -4.87 0.52 -23.52
C GLU A 29 -5.49 1.30 -24.67
N ASN A 30 -6.81 1.48 -24.65
CA ASN A 30 -7.55 2.25 -25.66
C ASN A 30 -8.35 3.39 -25.02
N PRO A 31 -8.43 4.57 -25.65
CA PRO A 31 -9.20 5.70 -25.12
C PRO A 31 -10.70 5.41 -24.85
N ILE A 32 -11.27 4.41 -25.51
CA ILE A 32 -12.68 3.97 -25.33
C ILE A 32 -12.89 3.30 -23.97
N ASP A 33 -11.83 2.72 -23.37
CA ASP A 33 -11.90 1.99 -22.09
C ASP A 33 -12.02 2.93 -20.86
N ARG A 34 -12.26 4.23 -21.09
CA ARG A 34 -12.35 5.24 -20.03
C ARG A 34 -13.74 5.37 -19.39
N GLU A 35 -14.61 4.40 -19.59
CA GLU A 35 -15.91 4.40 -18.93
C GLU A 35 -15.77 4.09 -17.42
N ILE A 36 -16.26 5.02 -16.60
CA ILE A 36 -16.32 4.85 -15.16
C ILE A 36 -17.73 4.39 -14.79
N PRO A 37 -17.89 3.24 -14.10
CA PRO A 37 -19.18 2.87 -13.54
C PRO A 37 -19.72 3.94 -12.58
N GLU A 38 -21.05 4.15 -12.58
CA GLU A 38 -21.74 5.14 -11.71
C GLU A 38 -21.37 5.08 -10.22
N ILE A 39 -20.98 3.91 -9.74
CA ILE A 39 -20.53 3.72 -8.35
C ILE A 39 -19.36 4.61 -7.94
N TYR A 40 -18.60 5.13 -8.91
CA TYR A 40 -17.46 6.00 -8.67
C TYR A 40 -17.84 7.50 -8.75
N MET A 41 -19.11 7.83 -8.78
CA MET A 41 -19.60 9.22 -8.84
C MET A 41 -19.68 9.93 -7.47
N ASP A 42 -19.14 9.34 -6.39
CA ASP A 42 -19.00 10.06 -5.12
C ASP A 42 -18.01 11.23 -5.30
N LYS A 43 -18.39 12.41 -4.79
CA LYS A 43 -17.60 13.67 -4.93
C LYS A 43 -16.18 13.60 -4.38
N ARG A 44 -15.88 12.59 -3.54
CA ARG A 44 -14.55 12.34 -2.97
C ARG A 44 -13.68 11.52 -3.90
N ILE A 45 -14.27 10.88 -4.92
CA ILE A 45 -13.57 10.04 -5.86
C ILE A 45 -13.13 10.87 -7.05
N GLU A 46 -11.83 10.88 -7.28
CA GLU A 46 -11.22 11.45 -8.47
C GLU A 46 -10.59 10.33 -9.28
N VAL A 47 -10.73 10.39 -10.61
CA VAL A 47 -10.16 9.39 -11.51
C VAL A 47 -9.09 10.04 -12.37
N ARG A 48 -7.91 9.43 -12.34
CA ARG A 48 -6.80 9.76 -13.23
C ARG A 48 -6.63 8.61 -14.22
N TYR A 49 -6.55 8.93 -15.50
CA TYR A 49 -6.30 7.96 -16.54
C TYR A 49 -4.85 8.01 -16.98
N THR A 50 -4.17 6.88 -16.98
CA THR A 50 -2.78 6.74 -17.38
C THR A 50 -2.66 5.69 -18.49
N PRO A 51 -2.03 5.98 -19.64
CA PRO A 51 -1.74 4.96 -20.64
C PRO A 51 -0.92 3.83 -20.02
N LYS A 52 -1.30 2.58 -20.27
CA LYS A 52 -0.62 1.42 -19.67
C LYS A 52 0.87 1.34 -20.04
N GLU A 53 1.23 1.78 -21.24
CA GLU A 53 2.61 1.84 -21.75
C GLU A 53 3.48 2.89 -21.04
N GLU A 54 2.87 3.93 -20.48
CA GLU A 54 3.55 5.00 -19.73
C GLU A 54 3.60 4.71 -18.22
N TYR A 55 2.87 3.69 -17.75
CA TYR A 55 2.73 3.42 -16.35
C TYR A 55 4.03 2.89 -15.73
N ASP A 56 4.53 3.62 -14.77
CA ASP A 56 5.62 3.23 -13.86
C ASP A 56 5.07 3.25 -12.43
N GLN A 57 4.90 2.08 -11.84
CA GLN A 57 4.27 1.95 -10.51
C GLN A 57 4.97 2.80 -9.44
N ALA A 58 6.30 2.81 -9.43
CA ALA A 58 7.08 3.60 -8.49
C ALA A 58 6.98 5.10 -8.81
N GLY A 59 7.12 5.47 -10.08
CA GLY A 59 7.04 6.85 -10.55
C GLY A 59 5.66 7.47 -10.36
N SER A 60 4.57 6.74 -10.64
CA SER A 60 3.21 7.21 -10.42
C SER A 60 2.93 7.48 -8.94
N ARG A 61 3.32 6.57 -8.05
CA ARG A 61 3.18 6.77 -6.61
C ARG A 61 4.01 7.94 -6.09
N ASP A 62 5.24 8.11 -6.58
CA ASP A 62 6.10 9.25 -6.24
C ASP A 62 5.48 10.56 -6.68
N ALA A 63 4.96 10.64 -7.90
CA ALA A 63 4.29 11.82 -8.43
C ALA A 63 3.05 12.18 -7.59
N ILE A 64 2.20 11.21 -7.28
CA ILE A 64 1.00 11.41 -6.45
C ILE A 64 1.38 11.97 -5.08
N LEU A 65 2.38 11.37 -4.39
CA LEU A 65 2.79 11.85 -3.06
C LEU A 65 3.37 13.26 -3.08
N ARG A 66 4.04 13.65 -4.16
CA ARG A 66 4.60 15.01 -4.31
C ARG A 66 3.55 16.05 -4.69
N GLU A 67 2.57 15.66 -5.52
CA GLU A 67 1.52 16.56 -6.02
C GLU A 67 0.42 16.84 -4.99
N LEU A 68 0.00 15.81 -4.23
CA LEU A 68 -1.12 15.94 -3.29
C LEU A 68 -0.77 16.89 -2.15
N ASP A 69 -1.70 17.77 -1.81
CA ASP A 69 -1.64 18.61 -0.61
C ASP A 69 -2.42 17.93 0.53
N SER A 70 -1.85 16.84 1.03
CA SER A 70 -2.41 16.04 2.12
C SER A 70 -1.30 15.68 3.10
N ASP A 71 -1.58 15.69 4.40
CA ASP A 71 -0.58 15.32 5.43
C ASP A 71 -0.22 13.85 5.36
N ILE A 72 -1.23 13.00 5.11
CA ILE A 72 -1.10 11.55 5.04
C ILE A 72 -1.70 11.05 3.72
N VAL A 73 -0.95 10.24 3.00
CA VAL A 73 -1.37 9.57 1.77
C VAL A 73 -1.37 8.06 1.98
N ILE A 74 -2.50 7.41 1.72
CA ILE A 74 -2.65 5.94 1.83
C ILE A 74 -2.64 5.35 0.42
N PHE A 75 -1.70 4.46 0.15
CA PHE A 75 -1.70 3.62 -1.05
C PHE A 75 -2.42 2.31 -0.77
N MET A 76 -3.25 1.91 -1.72
CA MET A 76 -3.89 0.59 -1.74
C MET A 76 -3.90 0.03 -3.16
N VAL A 77 -3.69 -1.27 -3.30
CA VAL A 77 -3.91 -1.93 -4.58
C VAL A 77 -5.41 -2.24 -4.75
N GLN A 78 -5.88 -2.27 -5.99
CA GLN A 78 -7.30 -2.48 -6.32
C GLN A 78 -7.93 -3.75 -5.73
N THR A 79 -7.12 -4.76 -5.43
CA THR A 79 -7.58 -6.06 -4.89
C THR A 79 -7.50 -6.14 -3.38
N ALA A 80 -6.98 -5.10 -2.70
CA ALA A 80 -6.98 -5.00 -1.24
C ALA A 80 -8.35 -4.53 -0.75
N ILE A 81 -9.00 -5.33 0.10
CA ILE A 81 -10.34 -5.04 0.60
C ILE A 81 -10.27 -4.77 2.10
N PRO A 82 -10.65 -3.56 2.58
CA PRO A 82 -10.73 -3.29 4.02
C PRO A 82 -11.58 -4.34 4.74
N GLN A 83 -11.08 -4.95 5.80
CA GLN A 83 -11.82 -5.98 6.54
C GLN A 83 -12.93 -5.40 7.41
N ASN A 84 -12.73 -4.17 7.89
CA ASN A 84 -13.69 -3.49 8.75
C ASN A 84 -13.65 -1.97 8.51
N ARG A 85 -14.45 -1.22 9.23
CA ARG A 85 -14.54 0.24 9.11
C ARG A 85 -13.42 1.02 9.80
N TYR A 86 -12.46 0.36 10.42
CA TYR A 86 -11.39 1.00 11.19
C TYR A 86 -10.05 1.04 10.46
N LEU A 87 -9.96 0.57 9.21
CA LEU A 87 -8.71 0.50 8.47
C LEU A 87 -7.99 1.85 8.42
N VAL A 88 -8.67 2.91 7.98
CA VAL A 88 -8.09 4.26 7.86
C VAL A 88 -7.66 4.77 9.23
N GLU A 89 -8.51 4.61 10.25
CA GLU A 89 -8.20 4.99 11.63
C GLU A 89 -6.92 4.30 12.13
N LYS A 90 -6.82 2.96 11.95
CA LYS A 90 -5.68 2.17 12.42
C LYS A 90 -4.39 2.43 11.62
N LEU A 91 -4.51 2.84 10.36
CA LEU A 91 -3.36 3.30 9.57
C LEU A 91 -2.90 4.70 9.97
N THR A 92 -3.83 5.58 10.41
CA THR A 92 -3.49 6.98 10.69
C THR A 92 -3.15 7.24 12.16
N GLU A 93 -3.67 6.43 13.09
CA GLU A 93 -3.42 6.57 14.53
C GLU A 93 -1.92 6.62 14.91
N PRO A 94 -1.02 5.80 14.36
CA PRO A 94 0.40 5.84 14.71
C PRO A 94 1.12 7.14 14.31
N PHE A 95 0.56 7.97 13.44
CA PHE A 95 1.13 9.26 13.07
C PHE A 95 1.00 10.34 14.18
N LYS A 96 0.31 10.06 15.26
CA LYS A 96 0.36 10.88 16.49
C LYS A 96 1.78 10.92 17.06
N GLU A 97 2.57 9.88 16.83
CA GLU A 97 4.01 9.88 17.07
C GLU A 97 4.70 10.63 15.92
N GLU A 98 5.38 11.73 16.24
CA GLU A 98 5.99 12.65 15.27
C GLU A 98 7.01 11.96 14.36
N ARG A 99 7.73 10.96 14.89
CA ARG A 99 8.77 10.22 14.15
C ARG A 99 8.22 9.15 13.21
N THR A 100 6.93 8.87 13.22
CA THR A 100 6.32 7.90 12.31
C THR A 100 6.21 8.48 10.91
N ALA A 101 6.87 7.86 9.93
CA ALA A 101 6.80 8.25 8.52
C ALA A 101 5.95 7.30 7.67
N VAL A 102 5.91 6.01 8.01
CA VAL A 102 5.16 4.99 7.27
C VAL A 102 4.44 4.07 8.23
N VAL A 103 3.18 3.74 7.88
CA VAL A 103 2.38 2.72 8.58
C VAL A 103 1.82 1.76 7.55
N TYR A 104 2.03 0.45 7.70
CA TYR A 104 1.46 -0.54 6.79
C TYR A 104 0.59 -1.55 7.52
N GLY A 105 -0.45 -2.01 6.83
CA GLY A 105 -1.49 -2.87 7.37
C GLY A 105 -1.19 -4.36 7.26
N ARG A 106 -2.05 -5.15 7.90
CA ARG A 106 -2.04 -6.60 7.94
C ARG A 106 -2.81 -7.18 6.75
N HIS A 107 -2.18 -8.12 6.06
CA HIS A 107 -2.83 -8.89 5.00
C HIS A 107 -3.50 -10.13 5.60
N MET A 108 -4.81 -10.16 5.55
CA MET A 108 -5.63 -11.30 5.95
C MET A 108 -5.94 -12.19 4.75
N THR A 109 -6.23 -13.43 5.01
CA THR A 109 -6.66 -14.43 4.02
C THR A 109 -8.04 -14.96 4.40
N ASP A 110 -8.74 -15.56 3.44
CA ASP A 110 -10.00 -16.28 3.63
C ASP A 110 -9.84 -17.75 3.21
N ASP A 111 -10.95 -18.49 3.17
CA ASP A 111 -10.98 -19.92 2.87
C ASP A 111 -10.61 -20.23 1.40
N GLU A 112 -10.59 -19.24 0.50
CA GLU A 112 -10.18 -19.39 -0.89
C GLU A 112 -8.65 -19.26 -1.07
N CYS A 113 -7.94 -18.89 -0.02
CA CYS A 113 -6.50 -18.70 -0.05
C CYS A 113 -5.77 -20.06 -0.07
N SER A 114 -4.81 -20.21 -0.97
CA SER A 114 -3.98 -21.40 -1.01
C SER A 114 -3.16 -21.61 0.26
N PRO A 115 -2.89 -22.85 0.71
CA PRO A 115 -2.11 -23.11 1.93
C PRO A 115 -0.74 -22.43 1.94
N ILE A 116 -0.05 -22.40 0.78
CA ILE A 116 1.26 -21.76 0.64
C ILE A 116 1.15 -20.27 0.89
N GLU A 117 0.19 -19.62 0.25
CA GLU A 117 -0.02 -18.17 0.40
C GLU A 117 -0.45 -17.82 1.83
N CYS A 118 -1.31 -18.63 2.46
CA CYS A 118 -1.67 -18.48 3.87
C CYS A 118 -0.44 -18.50 4.78
N CYS A 119 0.48 -19.46 4.60
CA CYS A 119 1.73 -19.51 5.37
C CYS A 119 2.58 -18.26 5.15
N VAL A 120 2.73 -17.81 3.90
CA VAL A 120 3.48 -16.58 3.56
C VAL A 120 2.86 -15.35 4.24
N ARG A 121 1.54 -15.21 4.22
CA ARG A 121 0.84 -14.08 4.88
C ARG A 121 1.00 -14.11 6.38
N GLN A 122 0.80 -15.25 7.02
CA GLN A 122 0.99 -15.40 8.47
C GLN A 122 2.43 -15.08 8.91
N PHE A 123 3.43 -15.50 8.13
CA PHE A 123 4.83 -15.22 8.41
C PHE A 123 5.18 -13.72 8.29
N ASN A 124 4.70 -13.07 7.22
CA ASN A 124 5.04 -11.67 6.95
C ASN A 124 4.18 -10.68 7.73
N TYR A 125 2.97 -11.08 8.12
CA TYR A 125 1.97 -10.23 8.78
C TYR A 125 1.44 -10.86 10.07
N PRO A 126 2.31 -11.03 11.09
CA PRO A 126 1.92 -11.63 12.37
C PRO A 126 0.91 -10.74 13.12
N PRO A 127 0.21 -11.27 14.14
CA PRO A 127 -0.78 -10.49 14.90
C PRO A 127 -0.17 -9.43 15.83
N LYS A 128 1.15 -9.42 15.99
CA LYS A 128 1.87 -8.48 16.86
C LYS A 128 2.43 -7.32 16.06
N GLY A 129 2.07 -6.10 16.43
CA GLY A 129 2.60 -4.87 15.85
C GLY A 129 4.08 -4.65 16.15
N MET A 130 4.72 -3.80 15.33
CA MET A 130 6.13 -3.50 15.45
C MET A 130 6.41 -2.08 14.94
N THR A 131 7.13 -1.30 15.72
CA THR A 131 7.78 -0.08 15.26
C THR A 131 9.25 -0.39 14.96
N LYS A 132 9.73 0.09 13.82
CA LYS A 132 11.11 -0.17 13.35
C LYS A 132 11.84 1.14 13.12
N SER A 133 13.11 1.15 13.49
CA SER A 133 14.08 2.20 13.25
C SER A 133 15.33 1.64 12.54
N LEU A 134 16.24 2.47 12.10
CA LEU A 134 17.50 2.04 11.49
C LEU A 134 18.33 1.15 12.43
N GLU A 135 18.24 1.37 13.74
CA GLU A 135 18.96 0.62 14.77
C GLU A 135 18.58 -0.86 14.80
N ASP A 136 17.34 -1.20 14.33
CA ASP A 136 16.87 -2.58 14.27
C ASP A 136 17.56 -3.43 13.20
N THR A 137 18.39 -2.82 12.35
CA THR A 137 19.09 -3.52 11.25
C THR A 137 19.98 -4.64 11.76
N GLY A 138 20.63 -4.46 12.90
CA GLY A 138 21.47 -5.49 13.53
C GLY A 138 20.68 -6.72 13.96
N LYS A 139 19.40 -6.57 14.30
CA LYS A 139 18.52 -7.65 14.77
C LYS A 139 17.65 -8.25 13.67
N LEU A 140 17.09 -7.40 12.82
CA LEU A 140 16.09 -7.78 11.81
C LEU A 140 16.69 -7.95 10.40
N GLY A 141 17.94 -7.50 10.18
CA GLY A 141 18.55 -7.49 8.86
C GLY A 141 17.71 -6.71 7.85
N ILE A 142 17.56 -7.25 6.65
CA ILE A 142 16.76 -6.63 5.58
C ILE A 142 15.27 -6.44 5.95
N ARG A 143 14.75 -7.24 6.88
CA ARG A 143 13.35 -7.11 7.35
C ARG A 143 13.07 -5.80 8.07
N THR A 144 14.10 -5.06 8.51
CA THR A 144 13.97 -3.69 9.02
C THR A 144 13.28 -2.79 7.99
N PHE A 145 13.60 -2.97 6.72
CA PHE A 145 13.08 -2.16 5.61
C PHE A 145 11.76 -2.67 5.05
N PHE A 146 11.27 -3.82 5.52
CA PHE A 146 10.02 -4.40 5.02
C PHE A 146 8.86 -3.43 5.21
N ASN A 147 8.17 -3.16 4.12
CA ASN A 147 6.95 -2.35 4.01
C ASN A 147 6.09 -2.93 2.89
N SER A 148 4.84 -2.52 2.77
CA SER A 148 3.97 -3.05 1.71
C SER A 148 2.96 -2.02 1.22
N ASN A 149 3.18 -1.50 0.02
CA ASN A 149 2.27 -0.60 -0.68
C ASN A 149 0.97 -1.28 -1.17
N VAL A 150 0.77 -2.54 -0.84
CA VAL A 150 -0.55 -3.16 -0.95
C VAL A 150 -1.56 -2.42 -0.08
N CYS A 151 -1.13 -1.98 1.12
CA CYS A 151 -1.88 -1.07 1.98
C CYS A 151 -0.90 -0.37 2.94
N ALA A 152 -0.50 0.85 2.62
CA ALA A 152 0.43 1.62 3.44
C ALA A 152 0.11 3.12 3.41
N ALA A 153 0.23 3.75 4.58
CA ALA A 153 0.08 5.19 4.79
C ALA A 153 1.45 5.85 4.93
N TYR A 154 1.62 7.01 4.34
CA TYR A 154 2.86 7.79 4.37
C TYR A 154 2.61 9.19 4.91
N ARG A 155 3.46 9.67 5.83
CA ARG A 155 3.55 11.09 6.19
C ARG A 155 4.24 11.81 5.04
N ARG A 156 3.50 12.67 4.34
CA ARG A 156 3.99 13.38 3.15
C ARG A 156 5.23 14.22 3.46
N SER A 157 5.24 14.97 4.55
CA SER A 157 6.39 15.80 4.93
C SER A 157 7.68 14.99 5.06
N ALA A 158 7.63 13.84 5.74
CA ALA A 158 8.78 12.94 5.86
C ALA A 158 9.23 12.36 4.51
N TYR A 159 8.28 11.97 3.67
CA TYR A 159 8.58 11.44 2.35
C TYR A 159 9.32 12.45 1.47
N LEU A 160 8.92 13.72 1.51
CA LEU A 160 9.54 14.80 0.72
C LEU A 160 11.00 15.09 1.11
N GLU A 161 11.45 14.67 2.28
CA GLU A 161 12.86 14.75 2.69
C GLU A 161 13.76 13.71 2.01
N THR A 162 13.16 12.79 1.24
CA THR A 162 13.85 11.67 0.60
C THR A 162 13.73 11.71 -0.92
N GLU A 163 14.48 10.83 -1.58
CA GLU A 163 14.34 10.59 -3.01
C GLU A 163 13.12 9.70 -3.35
N GLY A 164 12.26 9.40 -2.37
CA GLY A 164 11.01 8.67 -2.53
C GLY A 164 11.17 7.21 -2.98
N PHE A 165 10.21 6.74 -3.80
CA PHE A 165 10.16 5.34 -4.25
C PHE A 165 11.21 4.96 -5.28
N GLY A 166 11.85 5.92 -5.94
CA GLY A 166 12.68 5.65 -7.11
C GLY A 166 11.86 5.65 -8.41
N LYS A 167 12.49 5.27 -9.51
CA LYS A 167 11.85 5.22 -10.83
C LYS A 167 12.19 3.90 -11.53
N ARG A 168 11.26 3.40 -12.34
CA ARG A 168 11.41 2.19 -13.18
C ARG A 168 11.88 0.96 -12.40
N MET A 169 11.37 0.80 -11.18
CA MET A 169 11.63 -0.40 -10.38
C MET A 169 10.62 -1.50 -10.74
N ILE A 170 11.10 -2.72 -10.88
CA ILE A 170 10.24 -3.89 -11.12
C ILE A 170 9.47 -4.23 -9.85
N ALA A 171 10.11 -4.12 -8.68
CA ALA A 171 9.53 -4.36 -7.36
C ALA A 171 10.41 -3.75 -6.25
N GLY A 172 9.89 -3.69 -5.01
CA GLY A 172 10.65 -3.28 -3.84
C GLY A 172 10.77 -1.76 -3.65
N GLU A 173 10.01 -0.97 -4.40
CA GLU A 173 9.95 0.49 -4.26
C GLU A 173 9.54 0.91 -2.85
N ASP A 174 8.68 0.13 -2.21
CA ASP A 174 8.21 0.33 -0.84
C ASP A 174 9.31 0.09 0.20
N MET A 175 10.11 -0.96 0.01
CA MET A 175 11.26 -1.23 0.88
C MET A 175 12.37 -0.18 0.71
N LEU A 176 12.59 0.30 -0.53
CA LEU A 176 13.56 1.36 -0.82
C LEU A 176 13.14 2.67 -0.14
N ALA A 177 11.87 3.05 -0.26
CA ALA A 177 11.34 4.23 0.40
C ALA A 177 11.44 4.12 1.94
N ALA A 178 11.07 2.96 2.50
CA ALA A 178 11.21 2.71 3.93
C ALA A 178 12.67 2.83 4.41
N ARG A 179 13.62 2.27 3.65
CA ARG A 179 15.05 2.41 3.95
C ARG A 179 15.48 3.87 3.99
N ARG A 180 15.16 4.64 2.94
CA ARG A 180 15.51 6.08 2.85
C ARG A 180 14.96 6.90 4.00
N LEU A 181 13.72 6.60 4.44
CA LEU A 181 13.09 7.23 5.59
C LEU A 181 13.81 6.87 6.90
N LEU A 182 14.12 5.59 7.11
CA LEU A 182 14.85 5.13 8.30
C LEU A 182 16.26 5.75 8.37
N GLU A 183 16.96 5.88 7.24
CA GLU A 183 18.27 6.55 7.14
C GLU A 183 18.20 8.06 7.50
N LYS A 184 17.02 8.69 7.38
CA LYS A 184 16.76 10.06 7.83
C LYS A 184 16.34 10.14 9.31
N GLY A 185 16.26 9.02 10.03
CA GLY A 185 15.89 8.96 11.44
C GLY A 185 14.39 8.83 11.69
N TRP A 186 13.59 8.66 10.64
CA TRP A 186 12.18 8.35 10.74
C TRP A 186 11.95 6.90 11.18
N GLN A 187 10.71 6.56 11.51
CA GLN A 187 10.28 5.22 11.91
C GLN A 187 9.22 4.67 10.95
N THR A 188 9.18 3.35 10.81
CA THR A 188 8.09 2.63 10.12
C THR A 188 7.34 1.77 11.13
N VAL A 189 6.00 1.71 10.98
CA VAL A 189 5.13 0.98 11.89
C VAL A 189 4.36 -0.08 11.14
N TYR A 190 4.36 -1.29 11.67
CA TYR A 190 3.42 -2.34 11.29
C TYR A 190 2.22 -2.29 12.24
N ALA A 191 1.03 -2.00 11.69
CA ALA A 191 -0.23 -1.91 12.41
C ALA A 191 -1.10 -3.14 12.11
N PRO A 192 -1.08 -4.20 12.96
CA PRO A 192 -1.81 -5.44 12.69
C PRO A 192 -3.33 -5.28 12.78
N GLU A 193 -3.82 -4.24 13.44
CA GLU A 193 -5.26 -3.90 13.52
C GLU A 193 -5.79 -3.22 12.25
N ALA A 194 -4.90 -2.72 11.40
CA ALA A 194 -5.24 -2.19 10.07
C ALA A 194 -5.33 -3.34 9.07
N GLU A 195 -6.47 -4.01 9.02
CA GLU A 195 -6.65 -5.27 8.31
C GLU A 195 -7.24 -5.09 6.92
N ILE A 196 -6.63 -5.74 5.94
CA ILE A 196 -7.15 -5.90 4.57
C ILE A 196 -7.22 -7.37 4.20
N LEU A 197 -8.24 -7.79 3.43
CA LEU A 197 -8.22 -9.05 2.73
C LEU A 197 -7.36 -8.90 1.49
N TYR A 198 -6.28 -9.65 1.41
CA TYR A 198 -5.39 -9.64 0.26
C TYR A 198 -4.55 -10.92 0.17
N TYR A 199 -4.67 -11.63 -0.93
CA TYR A 199 -3.81 -12.74 -1.34
C TYR A 199 -3.80 -12.85 -2.87
N ARG A 200 -2.86 -13.58 -3.44
CA ARG A 200 -2.67 -13.71 -4.89
C ARG A 200 -2.97 -15.10 -5.43
N ASN A 201 -2.83 -16.13 -4.60
CA ASN A 201 -2.92 -17.53 -4.99
C ASN A 201 -1.94 -17.92 -6.12
N ASP A 202 -0.75 -17.32 -6.11
CA ASP A 202 0.31 -17.67 -7.07
C ASP A 202 0.62 -19.17 -6.96
N ASN A 203 0.76 -19.84 -8.09
CA ASN A 203 1.28 -21.20 -8.12
C ASN A 203 2.80 -21.18 -7.85
N LEU A 204 3.42 -22.37 -7.62
CA LEU A 204 4.84 -22.47 -7.27
C LEU A 204 5.76 -21.82 -8.31
N ARG A 205 5.44 -21.91 -9.60
CA ARG A 205 6.23 -21.32 -10.68
C ARG A 205 6.13 -19.79 -10.67
N GLU A 206 4.94 -19.25 -10.46
CA GLU A 206 4.69 -17.80 -10.34
C GLU A 206 5.38 -17.25 -9.09
N LEU A 207 5.27 -17.97 -7.97
CA LEU A 207 5.95 -17.61 -6.72
C LEU A 207 7.48 -17.60 -6.90
N TRP A 208 8.03 -18.63 -7.56
CA TRP A 208 9.47 -18.70 -7.85
C TRP A 208 9.92 -17.54 -8.75
N LYS A 209 9.20 -17.29 -9.84
CA LYS A 209 9.50 -16.19 -10.77
C LYS A 209 9.49 -14.84 -10.04
N ARG A 210 8.46 -14.57 -9.25
CA ARG A 210 8.34 -13.32 -8.48
C ARG A 210 9.50 -13.14 -7.49
N ASN A 211 9.86 -14.19 -6.75
CA ASN A 211 10.98 -14.11 -5.82
C ASN A 211 12.32 -13.92 -6.55
N PHE A 212 12.47 -14.49 -7.73
CA PHE A 212 13.65 -14.27 -8.58
C PHE A 212 13.71 -12.81 -9.08
N ASP A 213 12.58 -12.23 -9.49
CA ASP A 213 12.51 -10.85 -9.98
C ASP A 213 12.74 -9.81 -8.86
N ILE A 214 12.48 -10.18 -7.61
CA ILE A 214 12.70 -9.32 -6.44
C ILE A 214 14.18 -9.36 -5.96
N GLY A 215 14.94 -10.40 -6.28
CA GLY A 215 16.34 -10.62 -5.86
C GLY A 215 16.41 -11.64 -4.76
#